data_62063022ce1ea2869d82d834aaa08ce9
#
_entry.id   62063022ce1ea2869d82d834aaa08ce9
#
_cell.length_a   1.000
_cell.length_b   1.000
_cell.length_c   1.000
_cell.angle_alpha   90.00
_cell.angle_beta   90.00
_cell.angle_gamma   90.00
#
_symmetry.space_group_name_H-M   'P 1'
#
loop_
_entity.id
_entity.type
_entity.pdbx_description
1 polymer ?
#
loop_
_entity_poly.entity_id
_entity_poly.type
_entity_poly.pdbx_seq_one_letter_code
_entity_poly.pdbx_strand_id
1 'polypeptide(L)'
;MGKNIEARFAHRYYQEIGLGIDFTARDLQRQLIEKGLPWEKAKAFDSSAVLGKFLPKEELGNLGMIPFSLRKNEVVVQSGDSHLMIFPFDIIIEHVSKYVTLKIGDLIYTGTPAGVGPVAIGDRLEGFIGELSMFDIQVK
;
A
#
# COMPACT_ATOMS: atom_id res chain seq x y z
N MET A 1 -1.69 20.60 -3.38
CA MET A 1 -2.66 20.39 -2.28
C MET A 1 -4.05 20.23 -2.87
N GLY A 2 -4.83 19.26 -2.39
CA GLY A 2 -6.15 18.95 -2.92
C GLY A 2 -7.18 18.62 -1.84
N LYS A 3 -8.33 19.25 -1.94
CA LYS A 3 -9.53 19.02 -1.11
C LYS A 3 -10.73 18.92 -2.03
N ASN A 4 -11.63 17.97 -1.76
CA ASN A 4 -12.81 17.71 -2.59
C ASN A 4 -12.46 17.49 -4.09
N ILE A 5 -11.46 16.65 -4.34
CA ILE A 5 -11.00 16.32 -5.69
C ILE A 5 -12.06 15.43 -6.35
N GLU A 6 -12.50 15.78 -7.56
CA GLU A 6 -13.34 14.92 -8.37
C GLU A 6 -12.49 13.83 -9.04
N ALA A 7 -12.99 12.59 -9.13
CA ALA A 7 -12.25 11.45 -9.70
C ALA A 7 -11.66 11.74 -11.09
N ARG A 8 -12.41 12.41 -11.97
CA ARG A 8 -11.95 12.79 -13.33
C ARG A 8 -10.69 13.66 -13.35
N PHE A 9 -10.36 14.32 -12.24
CA PHE A 9 -9.18 15.17 -12.11
C PHE A 9 -8.12 14.59 -11.18
N ALA A 10 -8.39 13.47 -10.51
CA ALA A 10 -7.54 12.87 -9.48
C ALA A 10 -6.14 12.55 -10.02
N HIS A 11 -6.03 12.13 -11.29
CA HIS A 11 -4.76 11.85 -11.97
C HIS A 11 -3.75 13.02 -11.96
N ARG A 12 -4.19 14.24 -11.67
CA ARG A 12 -3.33 15.44 -11.55
C ARG A 12 -2.71 15.59 -10.17
N TYR A 13 -3.17 14.82 -9.18
CA TYR A 13 -2.80 14.98 -7.77
C TYR A 13 -1.80 13.95 -7.28
N TYR A 14 -1.42 12.98 -8.10
CA TYR A 14 -0.31 12.08 -7.84
C TYR A 14 0.57 11.94 -9.07
N GLN A 15 1.87 11.84 -8.87
CA GLN A 15 2.86 11.75 -9.93
C GLN A 15 3.63 10.44 -9.89
N GLU A 16 3.67 9.78 -8.74
CA GLU A 16 4.48 8.61 -8.49
C GLU A 16 3.64 7.52 -7.83
N ILE A 17 3.99 6.28 -8.13
CA ILE A 17 3.44 5.09 -7.50
C ILE A 17 4.61 4.29 -6.94
N GLY A 18 4.48 3.82 -5.70
CA GLY A 18 5.43 2.96 -5.04
C GLY A 18 4.82 1.65 -4.61
N LEU A 19 5.66 0.74 -4.18
CA LEU A 19 5.27 -0.47 -3.48
C LEU A 19 5.74 -0.38 -2.03
N GLY A 20 4.89 -0.80 -1.10
CA GLY A 20 5.21 -0.78 0.32
C GLY A 20 4.59 -1.96 1.05
N ILE A 21 4.89 -2.07 2.34
CA ILE A 21 4.26 -3.05 3.23
C ILE A 21 3.50 -2.29 4.32
N ASP A 22 2.27 -2.70 4.55
CA ASP A 22 1.43 -2.26 5.66
C ASP A 22 1.41 -3.37 6.71
N PHE A 23 2.39 -3.34 7.62
CA PHE A 23 2.45 -4.28 8.72
C PHE A 23 1.26 -4.09 9.65
N THR A 24 0.76 -5.20 10.14
CA THR A 24 -0.43 -5.22 11.00
C THR A 24 -0.18 -6.09 12.22
N ALA A 25 -0.34 -5.54 13.43
CA ALA A 25 -0.41 -6.31 14.66
C ALA A 25 -1.77 -7.04 14.71
N ARG A 26 -1.86 -8.17 14.04
CA ARG A 26 -3.12 -8.86 13.69
C ARG A 26 -3.91 -9.34 14.91
N ASP A 27 -3.25 -9.81 15.93
CA ASP A 27 -3.83 -10.22 17.20
C ASP A 27 -4.44 -9.04 17.96
N LEU A 28 -3.72 -7.93 18.06
CA LEU A 28 -4.21 -6.69 18.64
C LEU A 28 -5.40 -6.12 17.84
N GLN A 29 -5.32 -6.17 16.51
CA GLN A 29 -6.42 -5.71 15.66
C GLN A 29 -7.71 -6.50 15.95
N ARG A 30 -7.63 -7.84 16.04
CA ARG A 30 -8.78 -8.69 16.37
C ARG A 30 -9.39 -8.33 17.72
N GLN A 31 -8.56 -8.21 18.76
CA GLN A 31 -9.01 -7.84 20.10
C GLN A 31 -9.73 -6.51 20.13
N LEU A 32 -9.25 -5.51 19.37
CA LEU A 32 -9.87 -4.19 19.31
C LEU A 32 -11.20 -4.24 18.54
N ILE A 33 -11.26 -4.96 17.42
CA ILE A 33 -12.48 -5.13 16.63
C ILE A 33 -13.57 -5.84 17.46
N GLU A 34 -13.23 -6.92 18.15
CA GLU A 34 -14.17 -7.66 19.04
C GLU A 34 -14.77 -6.79 20.12
N LYS A 35 -14.03 -5.79 20.59
CA LYS A 35 -14.48 -4.82 21.61
C LYS A 35 -15.16 -3.58 21.03
N GLY A 36 -15.29 -3.48 19.69
CA GLY A 36 -15.81 -2.28 19.03
C GLY A 36 -14.95 -1.03 19.24
N LEU A 37 -13.63 -1.20 19.50
CA LEU A 37 -12.69 -0.13 19.74
C LEU A 37 -11.95 0.27 18.47
N PRO A 38 -11.48 1.52 18.36
CA PRO A 38 -10.59 1.95 17.31
C PRO A 38 -9.32 1.08 17.27
N TRP A 39 -8.92 0.67 16.05
CA TRP A 39 -7.81 -0.27 15.88
C TRP A 39 -6.56 0.34 15.20
N GLU A 40 -6.44 1.66 15.23
CA GLU A 40 -5.28 2.38 14.71
C GLU A 40 -3.96 1.92 15.34
N LYS A 41 -3.96 1.55 16.63
CA LYS A 41 -2.78 1.03 17.32
C LYS A 41 -2.21 -0.24 16.68
N ALA A 42 -3.06 -0.98 15.98
CA ALA A 42 -2.64 -2.18 15.26
C ALA A 42 -2.05 -1.90 13.88
N LYS A 43 -2.13 -0.64 13.43
CA LYS A 43 -1.67 -0.16 12.13
C LYS A 43 -0.62 0.95 12.23
N ALA A 44 -0.73 1.82 13.21
CA ALA A 44 0.10 3.00 13.38
C ALA A 44 1.10 2.81 14.53
N PHE A 45 1.97 1.84 14.41
CA PHE A 45 3.11 1.61 15.30
C PHE A 45 4.43 1.86 14.57
N ASP A 46 5.52 2.00 15.31
CA ASP A 46 6.84 2.29 14.74
C ASP A 46 7.22 1.23 13.69
N SER A 47 7.64 1.69 12.51
CA SER A 47 8.04 0.85 11.37
C SER A 47 6.90 -0.01 10.78
N SER A 48 5.63 0.31 11.05
CA SER A 48 4.49 -0.42 10.48
C SER A 48 4.32 -0.19 8.98
N ALA A 49 4.73 0.97 8.47
CA ALA A 49 4.64 1.34 7.06
C ALA A 49 6.02 1.33 6.40
N VAL A 50 6.29 0.32 5.60
CA VAL A 50 7.51 0.23 4.78
C VAL A 50 7.26 0.89 3.44
N LEU A 51 8.22 1.67 2.97
CA LEU A 51 8.21 2.32 1.67
C LEU A 51 9.36 1.81 0.82
N GLY A 52 9.04 1.37 -0.38
CA GLY A 52 10.01 1.07 -1.42
C GLY A 52 10.35 2.31 -2.26
N LYS A 53 10.92 2.07 -3.41
CA LYS A 53 11.14 3.12 -4.42
C LYS A 53 9.80 3.63 -4.96
N PHE A 54 9.81 4.86 -5.44
CA PHE A 54 8.71 5.43 -6.20
C PHE A 54 9.11 5.54 -7.67
N LEU A 55 8.17 5.27 -8.55
CA LEU A 55 8.31 5.38 -10.00
C LEU A 55 7.35 6.44 -10.51
N PRO A 56 7.77 7.30 -11.44
CA PRO A 56 6.85 8.13 -12.20
C PRO A 56 5.73 7.29 -12.78
N LYS A 57 4.49 7.70 -12.61
CA LYS A 57 3.34 6.93 -13.10
C LYS A 57 3.36 6.71 -14.62
N GLU A 58 4.02 7.60 -15.35
CA GLU A 58 4.22 7.51 -16.80
C GLU A 58 5.09 6.31 -17.20
N GLU A 59 5.98 5.86 -16.33
CA GLU A 59 6.85 4.69 -16.56
C GLU A 59 6.11 3.37 -16.36
N LEU A 60 4.96 3.38 -15.67
CA LEU A 60 4.18 2.19 -15.36
C LEU A 60 3.16 1.82 -16.46
N GLY A 61 3.06 2.63 -17.50
CA GLY A 61 2.14 2.38 -18.61
C GLY A 61 0.68 2.45 -18.19
N ASN A 62 -0.04 1.31 -18.28
CA ASN A 62 -1.45 1.27 -17.88
C ASN A 62 -1.58 1.06 -16.37
N LEU A 63 -1.94 2.12 -15.64
CA LEU A 63 -2.10 2.10 -14.18
C LEU A 63 -3.21 1.14 -13.69
N GLY A 64 -4.13 0.74 -14.56
CA GLY A 64 -5.12 -0.28 -14.27
C GLY A 64 -4.62 -1.73 -14.44
N MET A 65 -3.33 -1.94 -14.78
CA MET A 65 -2.74 -3.27 -15.02
C MET A 65 -1.27 -3.29 -14.57
N ILE A 66 -1.03 -2.99 -13.30
CA ILE A 66 0.31 -3.01 -12.69
C ILE A 66 0.47 -4.31 -11.91
N PRO A 67 1.21 -5.29 -12.43
CA PRO A 67 1.51 -6.51 -11.69
C PRO A 67 2.54 -6.23 -10.59
N PHE A 68 2.32 -6.79 -9.41
CA PHE A 68 3.25 -6.67 -8.29
C PHE A 68 3.29 -7.93 -7.44
N SER A 69 4.39 -8.15 -6.73
CA SER A 69 4.55 -9.32 -5.88
C SER A 69 5.41 -9.03 -4.65
N LEU A 70 5.23 -9.86 -3.63
CA LEU A 70 6.06 -9.92 -2.45
C LEU A 70 6.67 -11.31 -2.33
N ARG A 71 7.99 -11.37 -2.13
CA ARG A 71 8.70 -12.60 -1.73
C ARG A 71 9.08 -12.51 -0.27
N LYS A 72 8.96 -13.63 0.41
CA LYS A 72 9.50 -13.84 1.75
C LYS A 72 10.48 -15.01 1.69
N ASN A 73 11.74 -14.75 2.03
CA ASN A 73 12.82 -15.76 1.97
C ASN A 73 12.84 -16.45 0.59
N GLU A 74 12.85 -15.65 -0.47
CA GLU A 74 12.87 -16.08 -1.89
C GLU A 74 11.58 -16.75 -2.41
N VAL A 75 10.59 -17.02 -1.55
CA VAL A 75 9.30 -17.61 -1.93
C VAL A 75 8.26 -16.52 -2.14
N VAL A 76 7.55 -16.53 -3.28
CA VAL A 76 6.44 -15.62 -3.53
C VAL A 76 5.30 -15.92 -2.58
N VAL A 77 4.94 -14.96 -1.73
CA VAL A 77 3.87 -15.07 -0.72
C VAL A 77 2.65 -14.24 -1.08
N GLN A 78 2.83 -13.15 -1.83
CA GLN A 78 1.73 -12.36 -2.39
C GLN A 78 2.00 -12.04 -3.85
N SER A 79 0.96 -12.11 -4.66
CA SER A 79 0.97 -11.67 -6.06
C SER A 79 -0.35 -11.00 -6.36
N GLY A 80 -0.29 -9.84 -6.97
CA GLY A 80 -1.46 -9.04 -7.30
C GLY A 80 -1.27 -8.23 -8.58
N ASP A 81 -2.32 -7.58 -8.96
CA ASP A 81 -2.35 -6.64 -10.07
C ASP A 81 -3.34 -5.52 -9.73
N SER A 82 -3.05 -4.29 -10.16
CA SER A 82 -3.91 -3.14 -9.85
C SER A 82 -5.33 -3.26 -10.42
N HIS A 83 -5.55 -4.10 -11.46
CA HIS A 83 -6.91 -4.36 -11.99
C HIS A 83 -7.82 -5.08 -10.99
N LEU A 84 -7.25 -5.75 -9.98
CA LEU A 84 -7.99 -6.43 -8.91
C LEU A 84 -8.42 -5.50 -7.77
N MET A 85 -8.01 -4.23 -7.82
CA MET A 85 -8.43 -3.25 -6.82
C MET A 85 -9.94 -3.04 -6.86
N ILE A 86 -10.58 -3.04 -5.67
CA ILE A 86 -12.03 -2.76 -5.54
C ILE A 86 -12.34 -1.34 -6.03
N PHE A 87 -11.47 -0.40 -5.71
CA PHE A 87 -11.58 1.00 -6.14
C PHE A 87 -10.27 1.42 -6.85
N PRO A 88 -10.35 1.99 -8.06
CA PRO A 88 -9.20 2.56 -8.73
C PRO A 88 -8.60 3.75 -7.95
N PHE A 89 -7.35 4.10 -8.23
CA PHE A 89 -6.64 5.19 -7.57
C PHE A 89 -7.44 6.50 -7.53
N ASP A 90 -8.04 6.88 -8.65
CA ASP A 90 -8.78 8.13 -8.78
C ASP A 90 -10.01 8.18 -7.85
N ILE A 91 -10.71 7.07 -7.68
CA ILE A 91 -11.86 6.96 -6.75
C ILE A 91 -11.40 7.03 -5.30
N ILE A 92 -10.26 6.40 -4.97
CA ILE A 92 -9.68 6.48 -3.62
C ILE A 92 -9.30 7.93 -3.29
N ILE A 93 -8.64 8.63 -4.22
CA ILE A 93 -8.26 10.05 -4.04
C ILE A 93 -9.50 10.94 -3.88
N GLU A 94 -10.52 10.74 -4.71
CA GLU A 94 -11.80 11.45 -4.56
C GLU A 94 -12.35 11.25 -3.16
N HIS A 95 -12.45 10.00 -2.70
CA HIS A 95 -13.02 9.67 -1.40
C HIS A 95 -12.22 10.29 -0.26
N VAL A 96 -10.92 10.08 -0.21
CA VAL A 96 -10.05 10.56 0.87
C VAL A 96 -10.05 12.09 0.94
N SER A 97 -10.01 12.77 -0.22
CA SER A 97 -9.98 14.23 -0.27
C SER A 97 -11.26 14.91 0.23
N LYS A 98 -12.37 14.18 0.40
CA LYS A 98 -13.59 14.70 1.04
C LYS A 98 -13.40 14.96 2.54
N TYR A 99 -12.52 14.18 3.18
CA TYR A 99 -12.30 14.23 4.63
C TYR A 99 -11.04 15.00 4.99
N VAL A 100 -9.95 14.78 4.25
CA VAL A 100 -8.64 15.39 4.53
C VAL A 100 -8.15 16.21 3.33
N THR A 101 -7.38 17.26 3.57
CA THR A 101 -6.69 18.00 2.51
C THR A 101 -5.39 17.27 2.20
N LEU A 102 -5.28 16.69 1.00
CA LEU A 102 -4.08 16.03 0.53
C LEU A 102 -2.98 17.06 0.25
N LYS A 103 -1.77 16.78 0.69
CA LYS A 103 -0.57 17.62 0.56
C LYS A 103 0.52 16.89 -0.22
N ILE A 104 1.51 17.62 -0.69
CA ILE A 104 2.72 17.03 -1.25
C ILE A 104 3.44 16.23 -0.14
N GLY A 105 3.80 15.00 -0.45
CA GLY A 105 4.40 14.06 0.50
C GLY A 105 3.42 13.16 1.25
N ASP A 106 2.10 13.38 1.12
CA ASP A 106 1.12 12.44 1.66
C ASP A 106 1.17 11.13 0.87
N LEU A 107 1.04 10.02 1.60
CA LEU A 107 1.04 8.67 1.05
C LEU A 107 -0.31 8.00 1.30
N ILE A 108 -0.82 7.31 0.30
CA ILE A 108 -2.05 6.53 0.41
C ILE A 108 -1.72 5.07 0.14
N TYR A 109 -1.84 4.21 1.15
CA TYR A 109 -1.82 2.77 0.97
C TYR A 109 -3.19 2.31 0.46
N THR A 110 -3.20 1.78 -0.75
CA THR A 110 -4.44 1.50 -1.49
C THR A 110 -4.99 0.09 -1.28
N GLY A 111 -4.34 -0.69 -0.42
CA GLY A 111 -4.75 -2.05 -0.09
C GLY A 111 -3.70 -3.10 -0.38
N THR A 112 -4.03 -4.35 -0.11
CA THR A 112 -3.14 -5.50 -0.28
C THR A 112 -3.88 -6.66 -0.94
N PRO A 113 -3.20 -7.46 -1.80
CA PRO A 113 -3.80 -8.66 -2.39
C PRO A 113 -3.90 -9.80 -1.35
N ALA A 114 -4.47 -10.92 -1.76
CA ALA A 114 -4.46 -12.15 -0.99
C ALA A 114 -3.02 -12.62 -0.67
N GLY A 115 -2.87 -13.47 0.35
CA GLY A 115 -1.57 -14.02 0.76
C GLY A 115 -0.95 -13.32 1.96
N VAL A 116 -1.73 -12.53 2.72
CA VAL A 116 -1.26 -11.99 4.01
C VAL A 116 -0.86 -13.12 4.96
N GLY A 117 0.27 -12.96 5.64
CA GLY A 117 0.81 -13.97 6.54
C GLY A 117 1.74 -13.36 7.59
N PRO A 118 2.16 -14.15 8.57
CA PRO A 118 3.07 -13.69 9.61
C PRO A 118 4.48 -13.49 9.08
N VAL A 119 5.19 -12.60 9.74
CA VAL A 119 6.65 -12.42 9.59
C VAL A 119 7.34 -12.71 10.92
N ALA A 120 8.59 -13.11 10.84
CA ALA A 120 9.46 -13.35 12.00
C ALA A 120 10.74 -12.52 11.88
N ILE A 121 11.40 -12.28 13.01
CA ILE A 121 12.73 -11.67 13.03
C ILE A 121 13.67 -12.53 12.16
N GLY A 122 14.40 -11.88 11.27
CA GLY A 122 15.30 -12.52 10.32
C GLY A 122 14.69 -12.78 8.95
N ASP A 123 13.36 -12.73 8.77
CA ASP A 123 12.74 -12.86 7.44
C ASP A 123 13.21 -11.72 6.50
N ARG A 124 13.54 -12.10 5.27
CA ARG A 124 13.84 -11.18 4.18
C ARG A 124 12.60 -10.99 3.32
N LEU A 125 12.24 -9.75 3.08
CA LEU A 125 11.07 -9.37 2.29
C LEU A 125 11.52 -8.54 1.08
N GLU A 126 11.14 -9.00 -0.11
CA GLU A 126 11.49 -8.36 -1.38
C GLU A 126 10.22 -8.04 -2.15
N GLY A 127 10.01 -6.79 -2.48
CA GLY A 127 8.86 -6.32 -3.25
C GLY A 127 9.21 -5.98 -4.69
N PHE A 128 8.34 -6.36 -5.62
CA PHE A 128 8.54 -6.16 -7.06
C PHE A 128 7.31 -5.54 -7.72
N ILE A 129 7.55 -4.63 -8.67
CA ILE A 129 6.56 -4.25 -9.70
C ILE A 129 7.05 -4.85 -11.02
N GLY A 130 6.30 -5.81 -11.57
CA GLY A 130 6.81 -6.64 -12.65
C GLY A 130 8.08 -7.36 -12.23
N GLU A 131 9.19 -7.10 -12.94
CA GLU A 131 10.52 -7.62 -12.61
C GLU A 131 11.40 -6.62 -11.83
N LEU A 132 10.93 -5.39 -11.66
CA LEU A 132 11.69 -4.33 -11.00
C LEU A 132 11.61 -4.46 -9.48
N SER A 133 12.77 -4.59 -8.83
CA SER A 133 12.88 -4.59 -7.38
C SER A 133 12.60 -3.19 -6.81
N MET A 134 11.57 -3.10 -5.98
CA MET A 134 11.13 -1.87 -5.35
C MET A 134 11.70 -1.70 -3.94
N PHE A 135 11.84 -2.79 -3.21
CA PHE A 135 12.49 -2.84 -1.91
C PHE A 135 13.03 -4.23 -1.60
N ASP A 136 14.01 -4.27 -0.71
CA ASP A 136 14.62 -5.47 -0.12
C ASP A 136 14.97 -5.14 1.32
N ILE A 137 14.29 -5.76 2.25
CA ILE A 137 14.41 -5.49 3.69
C ILE A 137 14.50 -6.77 4.51
N GLN A 138 15.08 -6.65 5.69
CA GLN A 138 15.10 -7.70 6.70
C GLN A 138 14.29 -7.27 7.92
N VAL A 139 13.43 -8.16 8.40
CA VAL A 139 12.67 -7.97 9.65
C VAL A 139 13.62 -8.09 10.84
N LYS A 140 13.62 -7.08 11.71
CA LYS A 140 14.50 -6.97 12.90
C LYS A 140 13.70 -7.07 14.19
#